data_f1f5d04afccf12481067c11624dafd99
#
_entry.id   f1f5d04afccf12481067c11624dafd99
#
_cell.length_a   1.000
_cell.length_b   1.000
_cell.length_c   1.000
_cell.angle_alpha   90.00
_cell.angle_beta   90.00
_cell.angle_gamma   90.00
#
_symmetry.space_group_name_H-M   'P 1'
#
loop_
_entity.id
_entity.type
_entity.pdbx_description
1 polymer ?
#
loop_
_entity_poly.entity_id
_entity_poly.type
_entity_poly.pdbx_seq_one_letter_code
_entity_poly.pdbx_strand_id
1 'polypeptide(L)'
;MLYWTQKKKGDTAMTPQIHWEETTLTVPGLPRPLTLMQITDAHMTLSDQRDSAYTREVEEDRTGGFGRVGMNLPPAEAFLLTLKAAEGADCLVFTGDILDAPTAINRETLDGLLNPPKTPYLYITGNHDWSRTWINGRSAREDGDLEVLGAFLDPRTGYGVCQLDGVRLIGLDDSEYQISEDALRFFREQTADGAPCLLFLHIPLYLPTLLADTMDAWEDPILLGAPPELYRQRTAPVPTESTLEFCRLAETLPNLLGVFTGHLHFPHEDLLPSGVRQYVTPPAYQGRGRRIRLVPGE
;
A
#
# COMPACT_ATOMS: atom_id res chain seq x y z
N MET A 1 0.66 15.40 21.70
CA MET A 1 2.02 15.90 22.02
C MET A 1 2.87 14.67 22.28
N LEU A 2 3.60 14.21 21.26
CA LEU A 2 4.45 13.01 21.33
C LEU A 2 5.63 13.29 22.26
N TYR A 3 5.72 12.55 23.37
CA TYR A 3 6.84 12.64 24.32
C TYR A 3 8.09 11.99 23.68
N TRP A 4 9.02 12.81 23.22
CA TRP A 4 10.37 12.39 22.93
C TRP A 4 11.09 12.06 24.24
N THR A 5 11.27 10.77 24.54
CA THR A 5 12.20 10.37 25.59
C THR A 5 13.63 10.70 25.13
N GLN A 6 14.27 11.63 25.84
CA GLN A 6 15.69 11.95 25.60
C GLN A 6 16.55 10.70 25.79
N LYS A 7 17.11 10.16 24.71
CA LYS A 7 18.15 9.11 24.78
C LYS A 7 19.35 9.60 25.58
N LYS A 8 19.81 8.79 26.52
CA LYS A 8 21.06 9.02 27.26
C LYS A 8 22.22 9.10 26.27
N LYS A 9 23.07 10.16 26.40
CA LYS A 9 24.33 10.31 25.67
C LYS A 9 25.23 9.11 26.00
N GLY A 10 25.55 8.27 25.01
CA GLY A 10 26.56 7.21 25.16
C GLY A 10 26.48 6.08 24.11
N ASP A 11 25.37 5.85 23.44
CA ASP A 11 25.26 4.81 22.41
C ASP A 11 25.39 5.44 21.03
N THR A 12 26.46 5.13 20.31
CA THR A 12 26.61 5.35 18.87
C THR A 12 25.82 4.28 18.11
N ALA A 13 24.54 4.09 18.45
CA ALA A 13 23.65 3.30 17.63
C ALA A 13 23.52 4.01 16.29
N MET A 14 23.93 3.34 15.21
CA MET A 14 23.73 3.83 13.84
C MET A 14 22.26 4.23 13.70
N THR A 15 22.01 5.43 13.19
CA THR A 15 20.65 5.85 12.86
C THR A 15 20.08 4.82 11.88
N PRO A 16 18.91 4.23 12.14
CA PRO A 16 18.29 3.28 11.23
C PRO A 16 18.16 3.93 9.84
N GLN A 17 18.64 3.24 8.81
CA GLN A 17 18.56 3.72 7.43
C GLN A 17 17.35 3.11 6.74
N ILE A 18 16.67 3.92 5.92
CA ILE A 18 15.61 3.43 5.04
C ILE A 18 16.25 2.97 3.73
N HIS A 19 15.88 1.77 3.31
CA HIS A 19 16.33 1.17 2.07
C HIS A 19 15.24 1.24 1.01
N TRP A 20 15.56 1.83 -0.15
CA TRP A 20 14.65 1.98 -1.26
C TRP A 20 14.96 0.96 -2.36
N GLU A 21 13.95 0.18 -2.75
CA GLU A 21 14.01 -0.54 -4.02
C GLU A 21 13.96 0.49 -5.15
N GLU A 22 14.88 0.41 -6.09
CA GLU A 22 15.01 1.39 -7.17
C GLU A 22 14.34 0.89 -8.45
N THR A 23 13.43 1.68 -8.99
CA THR A 23 12.77 1.41 -10.27
C THR A 23 12.90 2.64 -11.15
N THR A 24 13.29 2.45 -12.42
CA THR A 24 13.31 3.54 -13.40
C THR A 24 12.45 3.14 -14.59
N LEU A 25 11.51 4.00 -14.95
CA LEU A 25 10.62 3.83 -16.10
C LEU A 25 10.80 4.98 -17.08
N THR A 26 10.90 4.65 -18.36
CA THR A 26 10.90 5.63 -19.43
C THR A 26 9.47 5.96 -19.83
N VAL A 27 9.14 7.25 -19.85
CA VAL A 27 7.78 7.74 -20.11
C VAL A 27 7.80 8.62 -21.35
N PRO A 28 7.11 8.23 -22.43
CA PRO A 28 7.00 9.05 -23.63
C PRO A 28 6.36 10.40 -23.33
N GLY A 29 6.95 11.48 -23.84
CA GLY A 29 6.41 12.83 -23.70
C GLY A 29 6.52 13.47 -22.31
N LEU A 30 7.19 12.83 -21.35
CA LEU A 30 7.43 13.42 -20.04
C LEU A 30 8.36 14.64 -20.17
N PRO A 31 7.98 15.84 -19.66
CA PRO A 31 8.77 17.06 -19.86
C PRO A 31 10.02 17.14 -18.95
N ARG A 32 10.02 16.44 -17.82
CA ARG A 32 11.12 16.39 -16.85
C ARG A 32 11.12 15.08 -16.08
N PRO A 33 12.25 14.68 -15.49
CA PRO A 33 12.24 13.55 -14.57
C PRO A 33 11.32 13.81 -13.35
N LEU A 34 10.63 12.75 -12.91
CA LEU A 34 9.82 12.74 -11.68
C LEU A 34 10.33 11.66 -10.74
N THR A 35 10.19 11.89 -9.45
CA THR A 35 10.49 10.91 -8.40
C THR A 35 9.23 10.66 -7.57
N LEU A 36 8.76 9.42 -7.58
CA LEU A 36 7.68 8.97 -6.73
C LEU A 36 8.26 8.09 -5.62
N MET A 37 7.69 8.18 -4.42
CA MET A 37 8.08 7.33 -3.30
C MET A 37 6.88 6.48 -2.88
N GLN A 38 6.96 5.18 -3.15
CA GLN A 38 5.95 4.21 -2.72
C GLN A 38 6.27 3.71 -1.32
N ILE A 39 5.29 3.81 -0.43
CA ILE A 39 5.33 3.37 0.96
C ILE A 39 4.13 2.46 1.18
N THR A 40 4.36 1.27 1.73
CA THR A 40 3.34 0.25 1.93
C THR A 40 3.56 -0.47 3.25
N ASP A 41 2.52 -1.09 3.79
CA ASP A 41 2.63 -2.00 4.92
C ASP A 41 3.42 -1.39 6.10
N ALA A 42 3.01 -0.20 6.52
CA ALA A 42 3.61 0.44 7.69
C ALA A 42 3.09 -0.16 9.00
N HIS A 43 1.86 -0.68 9.00
CA HIS A 43 1.20 -1.32 10.13
C HIS A 43 1.36 -0.53 11.43
N MET A 44 0.96 0.74 11.42
CA MET A 44 0.95 1.54 12.64
C MET A 44 0.01 0.91 13.67
N THR A 45 0.56 0.61 14.85
CA THR A 45 -0.09 -0.13 15.94
C THR A 45 -0.28 0.77 17.17
N LEU A 46 -0.96 1.91 17.01
CA LEU A 46 -1.23 2.80 18.13
C LEU A 46 -2.60 2.53 18.74
N SER A 47 -2.66 2.56 20.07
CA SER A 47 -3.89 2.48 20.84
C SER A 47 -3.84 3.44 22.03
N ASP A 48 -5.00 3.84 22.55
CA ASP A 48 -5.07 4.73 23.72
C ASP A 48 -6.23 4.36 24.67
N GLN A 49 -6.56 5.23 25.60
CA GLN A 49 -7.58 4.98 26.62
C GLN A 49 -9.01 4.85 26.06
N ARG A 50 -9.25 5.27 24.82
CA ARG A 50 -10.55 5.12 24.13
C ARG A 50 -10.78 3.68 23.67
N ASP A 51 -9.70 2.90 23.54
CA ASP A 51 -9.75 1.50 23.12
C ASP A 51 -10.00 0.57 24.31
N SER A 52 -10.55 -0.61 24.03
CA SER A 52 -10.73 -1.64 25.04
C SER A 52 -9.37 -2.12 25.61
N ALA A 53 -9.36 -2.73 26.78
CA ALA A 53 -8.15 -3.33 27.35
C ALA A 53 -7.57 -4.40 26.41
N TYR A 54 -8.44 -5.21 25.80
CA TYR A 54 -8.05 -6.23 24.83
C TYR A 54 -7.42 -5.63 23.57
N THR A 55 -8.02 -4.58 23.00
CA THR A 55 -7.45 -3.88 21.84
C THR A 55 -6.05 -3.36 22.16
N ARG A 56 -5.86 -2.73 23.32
CA ARG A 56 -4.55 -2.21 23.71
C ARG A 56 -3.49 -3.30 23.89
N GLU A 57 -3.87 -4.43 24.47
CA GLU A 57 -2.99 -5.60 24.62
C GLU A 57 -2.56 -6.15 23.25
N VAL A 58 -3.51 -6.30 22.31
CA VAL A 58 -3.22 -6.78 20.95
C VAL A 58 -2.30 -5.80 20.22
N GLU A 59 -2.59 -4.49 20.26
CA GLU A 59 -1.75 -3.47 19.61
C GLU A 59 -0.32 -3.45 20.20
N GLU A 60 -0.17 -3.64 21.51
CA GLU A 60 1.15 -3.73 22.16
C GLU A 60 1.92 -4.97 21.69
N ASP A 61 1.28 -6.13 21.65
CA ASP A 61 1.89 -7.38 21.18
C ASP A 61 2.29 -7.28 19.71
N ARG A 62 1.44 -6.69 18.87
CA ARG A 62 1.73 -6.48 17.45
C ARG A 62 2.86 -5.47 17.24
N THR A 63 2.90 -4.38 18.03
CA THR A 63 4.05 -3.45 18.06
C THR A 63 5.35 -4.19 18.32
N GLY A 64 5.36 -5.05 19.35
CA GLY A 64 6.52 -5.88 19.67
C GLY A 64 6.85 -6.89 18.56
N GLY A 65 5.84 -7.47 17.91
CA GLY A 65 5.97 -8.38 16.79
C GLY A 65 6.66 -7.72 15.58
N PHE A 66 6.07 -6.66 15.09
CA PHE A 66 6.61 -5.89 13.95
C PHE A 66 7.99 -5.30 14.25
N GLY A 67 8.21 -4.82 15.48
CA GLY A 67 9.53 -4.32 15.89
C GLY A 67 10.61 -5.40 15.79
N ARG A 68 10.33 -6.63 16.20
CA ARG A 68 11.31 -7.74 16.15
C ARG A 68 11.69 -8.17 14.74
N VAL A 69 10.71 -8.18 13.81
CA VAL A 69 10.95 -8.58 12.41
C VAL A 69 11.31 -7.39 11.51
N GLY A 70 11.22 -6.17 12.05
CA GLY A 70 11.51 -4.92 11.37
C GLY A 70 12.81 -4.26 11.82
N MET A 71 12.73 -2.97 12.12
CA MET A 71 13.87 -2.11 12.43
C MET A 71 14.28 -2.10 13.92
N ASN A 72 13.73 -2.94 14.77
CA ASN A 72 13.75 -2.82 16.24
C ASN A 72 13.16 -1.48 16.74
N LEU A 73 12.19 -0.96 16.02
CA LEU A 73 11.43 0.24 16.34
C LEU A 73 9.94 -0.08 16.31
N PRO A 74 9.11 0.65 17.07
CA PRO A 74 7.66 0.64 16.84
C PRO A 74 7.33 1.00 15.38
N PRO A 75 6.32 0.36 14.75
CA PRO A 75 5.93 0.64 13.37
C PRO A 75 5.69 2.12 13.07
N ALA A 76 5.03 2.85 13.98
CA ALA A 76 4.82 4.29 13.83
C ALA A 76 6.12 5.10 13.76
N GLU A 77 7.16 4.70 14.51
CA GLU A 77 8.48 5.36 14.43
C GLU A 77 9.19 5.00 13.12
N ALA A 78 9.11 3.74 12.67
CA ALA A 78 9.65 3.31 11.38
C ALA A 78 8.98 4.07 10.22
N PHE A 79 7.66 4.24 10.27
CA PHE A 79 6.90 5.02 9.30
C PHE A 79 7.33 6.49 9.26
N LEU A 80 7.49 7.14 10.42
CA LEU A 80 8.00 8.52 10.51
C LEU A 80 9.38 8.68 9.86
N LEU A 81 10.29 7.73 10.08
CA LEU A 81 11.61 7.74 9.45
C LEU A 81 11.50 7.55 7.93
N THR A 82 10.59 6.70 7.48
CA THR A 82 10.33 6.47 6.06
C THR A 82 9.77 7.73 5.40
N LEU A 83 8.78 8.39 6.00
CA LEU A 83 8.26 9.68 5.51
C LEU A 83 9.35 10.75 5.42
N LYS A 84 10.21 10.85 6.43
CA LYS A 84 11.33 11.78 6.41
C LYS A 84 12.34 11.46 5.30
N ALA A 85 12.62 10.20 5.06
CA ALA A 85 13.52 9.76 3.98
C ALA A 85 12.91 9.95 2.58
N ALA A 86 11.59 10.12 2.48
CA ALA A 86 10.85 10.38 1.25
C ALA A 86 10.68 11.89 0.94
N GLU A 87 11.19 12.78 1.80
CA GLU A 87 11.11 14.24 1.55
C GLU A 87 11.77 14.63 0.24
N GLY A 88 11.13 15.54 -0.49
CA GLY A 88 11.60 16.02 -1.80
C GLY A 88 11.11 15.21 -3.00
N ALA A 89 10.28 14.20 -2.80
CA ALA A 89 9.59 13.52 -3.88
C ALA A 89 8.56 14.44 -4.57
N ASP A 90 8.27 14.17 -5.84
CA ASP A 90 7.18 14.85 -6.58
C ASP A 90 5.81 14.33 -6.13
N CYS A 91 5.72 13.07 -5.69
CA CYS A 91 4.50 12.47 -5.13
C CYS A 91 4.84 11.31 -4.18
N LEU A 92 4.04 11.17 -3.13
CA LEU A 92 4.02 9.98 -2.27
C LEU A 92 2.88 9.06 -2.72
N VAL A 93 3.12 7.75 -2.70
CA VAL A 93 2.07 6.78 -2.98
C VAL A 93 2.02 5.78 -1.84
N PHE A 94 0.89 5.76 -1.14
CA PHE A 94 0.62 4.81 -0.07
C PHE A 94 -0.20 3.66 -0.65
N THR A 95 0.37 2.46 -0.63
CA THR A 95 -0.27 1.27 -1.22
C THR A 95 -0.77 0.30 -0.15
N GLY A 96 -1.48 0.83 0.84
CA GLY A 96 -2.24 0.07 1.82
C GLY A 96 -1.47 -0.41 3.03
N ASP A 97 -2.23 -0.87 4.02
CA ASP A 97 -1.79 -1.36 5.32
C ASP A 97 -0.88 -0.36 6.05
N ILE A 98 -1.22 0.93 5.93
CA ILE A 98 -0.54 1.98 6.68
C ILE A 98 -0.96 1.92 8.14
N LEU A 99 -2.23 1.65 8.40
CA LEU A 99 -2.76 1.34 9.72
C LEU A 99 -2.88 -0.17 9.91
N ASP A 100 -2.50 -0.69 11.07
CA ASP A 100 -2.74 -2.08 11.42
C ASP A 100 -4.19 -2.33 11.86
N ALA A 101 -4.80 -1.31 12.44
CA ALA A 101 -6.23 -1.18 12.65
C ALA A 101 -6.59 0.32 12.71
N PRO A 102 -7.80 0.74 12.29
CA PRO A 102 -8.21 2.12 12.28
C PRO A 102 -8.66 2.60 13.67
N THR A 103 -7.82 2.43 14.71
CA THR A 103 -8.03 3.03 16.03
C THR A 103 -8.08 4.56 15.92
N ALA A 104 -8.72 5.22 16.87
CA ALA A 104 -8.83 6.68 16.83
C ALA A 104 -7.44 7.35 16.81
N ILE A 105 -6.51 6.88 17.63
CA ILE A 105 -5.17 7.45 17.71
C ILE A 105 -4.33 7.16 16.45
N ASN A 106 -4.47 5.99 15.81
CA ASN A 106 -3.82 5.68 14.54
C ASN A 106 -4.25 6.68 13.47
N ARG A 107 -5.57 6.89 13.31
CA ARG A 107 -6.14 7.82 12.32
C ARG A 107 -5.73 9.26 12.59
N GLU A 108 -5.82 9.74 13.84
CA GLU A 108 -5.42 11.08 14.23
C GLU A 108 -3.92 11.33 14.02
N THR A 109 -3.09 10.32 14.28
CA THR A 109 -1.65 10.39 14.04
C THR A 109 -1.35 10.48 12.55
N LEU A 110 -1.96 9.62 11.74
CA LEU A 110 -1.77 9.62 10.28
C LEU A 110 -2.29 10.94 9.68
N ASP A 111 -3.45 11.44 10.12
CA ASP A 111 -3.98 12.72 9.68
C ASP A 111 -3.01 13.87 9.98
N GLY A 112 -2.48 13.93 11.19
CA GLY A 112 -1.49 14.93 11.57
C GLY A 112 -0.16 14.86 10.81
N LEU A 113 0.16 13.70 10.22
CA LEU A 113 1.36 13.51 9.39
C LEU A 113 1.13 13.89 7.93
N LEU A 114 -0.05 13.61 7.40
CA LEU A 114 -0.34 13.76 5.97
C LEU A 114 -1.10 15.04 5.63
N ASN A 115 -1.83 15.65 6.57
CA ASN A 115 -2.71 16.79 6.30
C ASN A 115 -2.33 18.05 7.12
N PRO A 116 -2.28 19.25 6.51
CA PRO A 116 -2.33 19.45 5.05
C PRO A 116 -1.08 18.89 4.36
N PRO A 117 -1.21 18.34 3.15
CA PRO A 117 -0.11 17.67 2.47
C PRO A 117 1.00 18.66 2.08
N LYS A 118 2.24 18.35 2.45
CA LYS A 118 3.44 19.06 1.99
C LYS A 118 3.88 18.60 0.60
N THR A 119 3.66 17.35 0.30
CA THR A 119 3.89 16.68 -0.99
C THR A 119 2.57 16.09 -1.43
N PRO A 120 2.17 16.21 -2.70
CA PRO A 120 0.99 15.51 -3.22
C PRO A 120 1.08 14.01 -2.90
N TYR A 121 -0.04 13.39 -2.59
CA TYR A 121 -0.05 11.95 -2.37
C TYR A 121 -1.26 11.26 -2.99
N LEU A 122 -1.10 9.99 -3.31
CA LEU A 122 -2.17 9.04 -3.63
C LEU A 122 -2.22 8.01 -2.50
N TYR A 123 -3.40 7.80 -1.91
CA TYR A 123 -3.62 6.82 -0.85
C TYR A 123 -4.55 5.71 -1.35
N ILE A 124 -4.10 4.48 -1.24
CA ILE A 124 -4.87 3.27 -1.50
C ILE A 124 -4.89 2.48 -0.19
N THR A 125 -6.02 1.87 0.11
CA THR A 125 -6.18 1.07 1.33
C THR A 125 -5.73 -0.37 1.13
N GLY A 126 -5.19 -0.95 2.19
CA GLY A 126 -5.03 -2.39 2.34
C GLY A 126 -6.08 -2.98 3.25
N ASN A 127 -6.03 -4.29 3.46
CA ASN A 127 -7.02 -5.01 4.25
C ASN A 127 -6.97 -4.63 5.75
N HIS A 128 -5.80 -4.25 6.28
CA HIS A 128 -5.66 -3.82 7.67
C HIS A 128 -6.21 -2.42 7.92
N ASP A 129 -6.13 -1.50 6.97
CA ASP A 129 -6.67 -0.13 7.12
C ASP A 129 -8.17 -0.14 7.47
N TRP A 130 -8.91 -1.16 7.04
CA TRP A 130 -10.33 -1.37 7.34
C TRP A 130 -10.58 -2.33 8.51
N SER A 131 -9.58 -3.10 8.93
CA SER A 131 -9.77 -4.20 9.88
C SER A 131 -10.03 -3.69 11.29
N ARG A 132 -11.11 -4.18 11.90
CA ARG A 132 -11.43 -4.01 13.31
C ARG A 132 -11.48 -5.36 14.04
N THR A 133 -10.77 -6.37 13.55
CA THR A 133 -10.86 -7.74 14.02
C THR A 133 -10.70 -7.86 15.54
N TRP A 134 -9.71 -7.17 16.12
CA TRP A 134 -9.49 -7.13 17.56
C TRP A 134 -10.15 -5.94 18.27
N ILE A 135 -10.93 -5.14 17.57
CA ILE A 135 -11.74 -4.06 18.16
C ILE A 135 -13.16 -4.58 18.41
N ASN A 136 -13.83 -5.09 17.37
CA ASN A 136 -15.21 -5.58 17.44
C ASN A 136 -15.47 -6.85 16.61
N GLY A 137 -14.43 -7.50 16.09
CA GLY A 137 -14.52 -8.73 15.29
C GLY A 137 -14.97 -8.53 13.84
N ARG A 138 -15.03 -7.29 13.33
CA ARG A 138 -15.56 -6.96 12.00
C ARG A 138 -14.61 -6.01 11.28
N SER A 139 -14.93 -5.68 10.03
CA SER A 139 -14.29 -4.54 9.33
C SER A 139 -15.13 -3.26 9.48
N ALA A 140 -14.50 -2.10 9.27
CA ALA A 140 -15.23 -0.83 9.23
C ALA A 140 -16.25 -0.79 8.08
N ARG A 141 -15.96 -1.48 6.97
CA ARG A 141 -16.88 -1.62 5.82
C ARG A 141 -18.12 -2.43 6.18
N GLU A 142 -17.96 -3.56 6.86
CA GLU A 142 -19.08 -4.37 7.34
C GLU A 142 -19.98 -3.61 8.33
N ASP A 143 -19.40 -2.68 9.08
CA ASP A 143 -20.12 -1.78 9.97
C ASP A 143 -20.78 -0.59 9.24
N GLY A 144 -20.49 -0.41 7.95
CA GLY A 144 -20.95 0.72 7.14
C GLY A 144 -20.24 2.03 7.46
N ASP A 145 -19.11 1.99 8.20
CA ASP A 145 -18.33 3.16 8.60
C ASP A 145 -17.25 3.46 7.54
N LEU A 146 -17.70 3.91 6.38
CA LEU A 146 -16.78 4.24 5.28
C LEU A 146 -15.99 5.52 5.54
N GLU A 147 -16.50 6.42 6.38
CA GLU A 147 -15.83 7.70 6.68
C GLU A 147 -14.60 7.53 7.60
N VAL A 148 -14.34 6.33 8.10
CA VAL A 148 -13.22 6.05 9.01
C VAL A 148 -11.86 6.44 8.42
N LEU A 149 -11.72 6.40 7.10
CA LEU A 149 -10.51 6.80 6.35
C LEU A 149 -10.73 8.06 5.48
N GLY A 150 -11.87 8.74 5.61
CA GLY A 150 -12.26 9.88 4.78
C GLY A 150 -11.30 11.07 4.78
N ALA A 151 -10.36 11.13 5.72
CA ALA A 151 -9.29 12.13 5.73
C ALA A 151 -8.20 11.88 4.67
N PHE A 152 -8.08 10.67 4.13
CA PHE A 152 -6.96 10.23 3.27
C PHE A 152 -7.38 9.92 1.84
N LEU A 153 -8.61 9.48 1.65
CA LEU A 153 -9.17 9.11 0.35
C LEU A 153 -10.68 9.40 0.32
N ASP A 154 -11.29 9.37 -0.85
CA ASP A 154 -12.76 9.31 -0.92
C ASP A 154 -13.23 7.88 -0.60
N PRO A 155 -13.79 7.64 0.59
CA PRO A 155 -14.11 6.29 1.04
C PRO A 155 -15.30 5.66 0.28
N ARG A 156 -16.05 6.45 -0.50
CA ARG A 156 -17.21 5.98 -1.25
C ARG A 156 -16.81 5.33 -2.56
N THR A 157 -15.71 5.78 -3.13
CA THR A 157 -15.22 5.26 -4.41
C THR A 157 -14.10 4.23 -4.23
N GLY A 158 -13.22 4.41 -3.25
CA GLY A 158 -12.07 3.54 -3.03
C GLY A 158 -11.06 3.55 -4.19
N TYR A 159 -11.11 4.57 -5.06
CA TYR A 159 -10.19 4.75 -6.15
C TYR A 159 -9.84 6.23 -6.34
N GLY A 160 -8.68 6.49 -6.93
CA GLY A 160 -8.22 7.84 -7.17
C GLY A 160 -7.20 7.93 -8.30
N VAL A 161 -6.98 9.13 -8.78
CA VAL A 161 -5.97 9.44 -9.77
C VAL A 161 -5.20 10.69 -9.36
N CYS A 162 -3.86 10.62 -9.45
CA CYS A 162 -2.98 11.76 -9.38
C CYS A 162 -2.37 11.99 -10.75
N GLN A 163 -2.52 13.19 -11.30
CA GLN A 163 -1.99 13.56 -12.61
C GLN A 163 -0.69 14.36 -12.40
N LEU A 164 0.41 13.86 -12.95
CA LEU A 164 1.73 14.51 -12.87
C LEU A 164 2.36 14.62 -14.26
N ASP A 165 2.49 15.85 -14.77
CA ASP A 165 3.25 16.15 -16.01
C ASP A 165 2.91 15.20 -17.19
N GLY A 166 1.64 14.81 -17.35
CA GLY A 166 1.16 13.94 -18.43
C GLY A 166 1.11 12.45 -18.10
N VAL A 167 1.56 12.03 -16.91
CA VAL A 167 1.43 10.65 -16.44
C VAL A 167 0.30 10.54 -15.43
N ARG A 168 -0.49 9.48 -15.51
CA ARG A 168 -1.53 9.15 -14.53
C ARG A 168 -1.04 8.12 -13.54
N LEU A 169 -1.16 8.44 -12.26
CA LEU A 169 -1.00 7.50 -11.16
C LEU A 169 -2.39 7.05 -10.75
N ILE A 170 -2.79 5.84 -11.10
CA ILE A 170 -4.13 5.30 -10.86
C ILE A 170 -4.07 4.38 -9.65
N GLY A 171 -4.84 4.67 -8.61
CA GLY A 171 -5.00 3.84 -7.43
C GLY A 171 -6.39 3.22 -7.37
N LEU A 172 -6.47 1.94 -7.07
CA LEU A 172 -7.73 1.22 -6.85
C LEU A 172 -7.68 0.47 -5.54
N ASP A 173 -8.78 0.49 -4.82
CA ASP A 173 -8.97 -0.29 -3.61
C ASP A 173 -9.28 -1.74 -3.96
N ASP A 174 -8.40 -2.62 -3.57
CA ASP A 174 -8.51 -4.07 -3.71
C ASP A 174 -8.42 -4.80 -2.35
N SER A 175 -8.55 -4.05 -1.25
CA SER A 175 -8.35 -4.52 0.12
C SER A 175 -9.24 -5.71 0.53
N GLU A 176 -10.33 -5.96 -0.19
CA GLU A 176 -11.21 -7.13 -0.03
C GLU A 176 -10.92 -8.24 -1.05
N TYR A 177 -9.77 -8.23 -1.71
CA TYR A 177 -9.42 -9.15 -2.80
C TYR A 177 -10.39 -9.06 -3.99
N GLN A 178 -11.02 -7.90 -4.17
CA GLN A 178 -12.01 -7.65 -5.22
C GLN A 178 -11.81 -6.26 -5.83
N ILE A 179 -12.11 -6.16 -7.11
CA ILE A 179 -12.28 -4.87 -7.79
C ILE A 179 -13.77 -4.69 -8.06
N SER A 180 -14.35 -3.61 -7.57
CA SER A 180 -15.74 -3.30 -7.80
C SER A 180 -16.02 -2.94 -9.27
N GLU A 181 -17.27 -3.07 -9.72
CA GLU A 181 -17.67 -2.64 -11.08
C GLU A 181 -17.40 -1.15 -11.31
N ASP A 182 -17.56 -0.32 -10.28
CA ASP A 182 -17.29 1.11 -10.35
C ASP A 182 -15.79 1.40 -10.49
N ALA A 183 -14.94 0.68 -9.76
CA ALA A 183 -13.48 0.80 -9.88
C ALA A 183 -13.00 0.31 -11.25
N LEU A 184 -13.55 -0.78 -11.78
CA LEU A 184 -13.26 -1.27 -13.13
C LEU A 184 -13.68 -0.23 -14.20
N ARG A 185 -14.86 0.36 -14.06
CA ARG A 185 -15.32 1.42 -14.97
C ARG A 185 -14.40 2.63 -14.91
N PHE A 186 -14.05 3.09 -13.70
CA PHE A 186 -13.10 4.18 -13.50
C PHE A 186 -11.75 3.89 -14.16
N PHE A 187 -11.19 2.68 -13.96
CA PHE A 187 -9.93 2.29 -14.57
C PHE A 187 -9.98 2.35 -16.11
N ARG A 188 -11.06 1.85 -16.71
CA ARG A 188 -11.29 1.95 -18.16
C ARG A 188 -11.33 3.39 -18.66
N GLU A 189 -12.05 4.26 -17.95
CA GLU A 189 -12.15 5.68 -18.27
C GLU A 189 -10.79 6.39 -18.20
N GLN A 190 -10.01 6.10 -17.13
CA GLN A 190 -8.69 6.69 -16.95
C GLN A 190 -7.63 6.21 -17.94
N THR A 191 -7.86 5.11 -18.62
CA THR A 191 -6.89 4.50 -19.55
C THR A 191 -7.29 4.60 -21.02
N ALA A 192 -8.52 5.07 -21.31
CA ALA A 192 -9.14 5.04 -22.64
C ALA A 192 -8.45 5.92 -23.69
N ASP A 193 -7.85 7.02 -23.29
CA ASP A 193 -7.19 7.97 -24.20
C ASP A 193 -5.74 7.59 -24.55
N GLY A 194 -5.23 6.50 -23.98
CA GLY A 194 -3.88 6.01 -24.23
C GLY A 194 -2.76 6.80 -23.54
N ALA A 195 -3.07 7.73 -22.64
CA ALA A 195 -2.06 8.45 -21.86
C ALA A 195 -1.25 7.47 -20.98
N PRO A 196 0.07 7.68 -20.81
CA PRO A 196 0.89 6.82 -19.97
C PRO A 196 0.35 6.75 -18.55
N CYS A 197 0.27 5.55 -17.98
CA CYS A 197 -0.22 5.37 -16.62
C CYS A 197 0.57 4.35 -15.82
N LEU A 198 0.55 4.51 -14.50
CA LEU A 198 1.02 3.57 -13.49
C LEU A 198 -0.18 3.12 -12.66
N LEU A 199 -0.25 1.83 -12.38
CA LEU A 199 -1.29 1.25 -11.54
C LEU A 199 -0.74 0.94 -10.15
N PHE A 200 -1.46 1.37 -9.14
CA PHE A 200 -1.15 1.13 -7.74
C PHE A 200 -2.30 0.35 -7.09
N LEU A 201 -1.97 -0.77 -6.48
CA LEU A 201 -2.85 -1.66 -5.75
C LEU A 201 -2.21 -2.00 -4.40
N HIS A 202 -2.95 -2.56 -3.48
CA HIS A 202 -2.37 -3.17 -2.30
C HIS A 202 -1.97 -4.61 -2.58
N ILE A 203 -2.89 -5.43 -3.07
CA ILE A 203 -2.72 -6.86 -3.30
C ILE A 203 -2.18 -7.08 -4.71
N PRO A 204 -1.07 -7.83 -4.87
CA PRO A 204 -0.53 -8.12 -6.19
C PRO A 204 -1.48 -8.95 -7.06
N LEU A 205 -1.47 -8.68 -8.37
CA LEU A 205 -2.14 -9.52 -9.35
C LEU A 205 -1.55 -10.93 -9.32
N TYR A 206 -2.41 -11.92 -9.41
CA TYR A 206 -1.98 -13.31 -9.49
C TYR A 206 -1.12 -13.55 -10.75
N LEU A 207 0.08 -14.07 -10.52
CA LEU A 207 0.97 -14.60 -11.55
C LEU A 207 1.49 -15.96 -11.08
N PRO A 208 1.55 -16.98 -11.95
CA PRO A 208 2.03 -18.31 -11.56
C PRO A 208 3.45 -18.30 -10.96
N THR A 209 4.28 -17.38 -11.42
CA THR A 209 5.67 -17.18 -10.96
C THR A 209 5.73 -16.57 -9.56
N LEU A 210 4.84 -15.63 -9.24
CA LEU A 210 4.71 -15.04 -7.90
C LEU A 210 4.08 -16.02 -6.89
N LEU A 211 3.21 -16.92 -7.35
CA LEU A 211 2.51 -17.88 -6.49
C LEU A 211 3.45 -18.72 -5.63
N ALA A 212 4.58 -19.18 -6.21
CA ALA A 212 5.51 -20.05 -5.50
C ALA A 212 6.09 -19.35 -4.26
N ASP A 213 6.56 -18.10 -4.41
CA ASP A 213 7.12 -17.31 -3.32
C ASP A 213 6.04 -16.93 -2.29
N THR A 214 4.81 -16.64 -2.77
CA THR A 214 3.67 -16.36 -1.89
C THR A 214 3.31 -17.56 -1.03
N MET A 215 3.25 -18.76 -1.64
CA MET A 215 2.95 -20.01 -0.92
C MET A 215 4.06 -20.40 0.06
N ASP A 216 5.32 -20.09 -0.25
CA ASP A 216 6.45 -20.34 0.66
C ASP A 216 6.40 -19.42 1.88
N ALA A 217 6.05 -18.16 1.68
CA ALA A 217 6.01 -17.15 2.74
C ALA A 217 4.73 -17.20 3.60
N TRP A 218 3.57 -17.49 2.99
CA TRP A 218 2.25 -17.31 3.61
C TRP A 218 1.41 -18.57 3.70
N GLU A 219 1.81 -19.65 3.02
CA GLU A 219 1.05 -20.93 2.92
C GLU A 219 -0.35 -20.76 2.29
N ASP A 220 -0.66 -19.57 1.75
CA ASP A 220 -1.95 -19.21 1.15
C ASP A 220 -1.74 -18.29 -0.08
N PRO A 221 -2.47 -18.47 -1.19
CA PRO A 221 -2.33 -17.70 -2.41
C PRO A 221 -3.04 -16.33 -2.28
N ILE A 222 -2.56 -15.47 -1.40
CA ILE A 222 -3.13 -14.15 -1.09
C ILE A 222 -2.85 -13.13 -2.22
N LEU A 223 -3.33 -13.44 -3.44
CA LEU A 223 -3.12 -12.68 -4.66
C LEU A 223 -4.45 -12.31 -5.32
N LEU A 224 -4.55 -11.12 -5.91
CA LEU A 224 -5.74 -10.64 -6.57
C LEU A 224 -6.04 -11.46 -7.85
N GLY A 225 -7.23 -12.00 -7.95
CA GLY A 225 -7.63 -12.82 -9.09
C GLY A 225 -7.06 -14.25 -9.10
N ALA A 226 -6.48 -14.72 -7.99
CA ALA A 226 -6.00 -16.09 -7.88
C ALA A 226 -7.14 -17.10 -8.08
N PRO A 227 -6.89 -18.23 -8.80
CA PRO A 227 -7.88 -19.29 -8.98
C PRO A 227 -8.37 -19.85 -7.65
N PRO A 228 -9.70 -20.00 -7.45
CA PRO A 228 -10.26 -20.44 -6.16
C PRO A 228 -9.79 -21.81 -5.68
N GLU A 229 -9.41 -22.69 -6.60
CA GLU A 229 -8.91 -24.04 -6.31
C GLU A 229 -7.53 -24.05 -5.64
N LEU A 230 -6.81 -22.93 -5.66
CA LEU A 230 -5.50 -22.82 -5.01
C LEU A 230 -5.62 -22.57 -3.49
N TYR A 231 -6.76 -22.05 -3.03
CA TYR A 231 -6.96 -21.74 -1.61
C TYR A 231 -7.18 -23.01 -0.80
N ARG A 232 -6.28 -23.30 0.14
CA ARG A 232 -6.42 -24.41 1.09
C ARG A 232 -7.38 -24.07 2.23
N GLN A 233 -7.33 -22.82 2.68
CA GLN A 233 -8.23 -22.26 3.68
C GLN A 233 -8.79 -21.00 3.03
N ARG A 234 -10.02 -20.90 2.70
CA ARG A 234 -10.61 -19.76 2.00
C ARG A 234 -10.46 -18.46 2.83
N THR A 235 -9.28 -17.87 2.83
CA THR A 235 -9.00 -16.58 3.47
C THR A 235 -9.41 -15.41 2.58
N ALA A 236 -9.36 -15.59 1.25
CA ALA A 236 -9.83 -14.62 0.30
C ALA A 236 -11.14 -15.07 -0.39
N PRO A 237 -12.03 -14.15 -0.75
CA PRO A 237 -13.25 -14.46 -1.48
C PRO A 237 -12.94 -14.93 -2.91
N VAL A 238 -13.87 -15.72 -3.47
CA VAL A 238 -13.79 -16.08 -4.90
C VAL A 238 -13.85 -14.81 -5.74
N PRO A 239 -12.91 -14.61 -6.71
CA PRO A 239 -12.90 -13.42 -7.55
C PRO A 239 -14.22 -13.21 -8.29
N THR A 240 -14.75 -11.99 -8.23
CA THR A 240 -15.93 -11.57 -9.01
C THR A 240 -15.58 -11.45 -10.49
N GLU A 241 -16.60 -11.39 -11.34
CA GLU A 241 -16.42 -11.16 -12.79
C GLU A 241 -15.68 -9.84 -13.05
N SER A 242 -16.01 -8.77 -12.30
CA SER A 242 -15.34 -7.47 -12.42
C SER A 242 -13.86 -7.55 -12.05
N THR A 243 -13.50 -8.33 -11.02
CA THR A 243 -12.11 -8.57 -10.63
C THR A 243 -11.34 -9.30 -11.73
N LEU A 244 -11.91 -10.40 -12.25
CA LEU A 244 -11.27 -11.16 -13.32
C LEU A 244 -11.12 -10.35 -14.61
N GLU A 245 -12.12 -9.52 -14.94
CA GLU A 245 -12.05 -8.64 -16.10
C GLU A 245 -11.02 -7.54 -15.92
N PHE A 246 -10.92 -6.96 -14.72
CA PHE A 246 -9.87 -6.01 -14.38
C PHE A 246 -8.47 -6.62 -14.54
N CYS A 247 -8.23 -7.83 -14.00
CA CYS A 247 -6.95 -8.51 -14.14
C CYS A 247 -6.58 -8.68 -15.62
N ARG A 248 -7.51 -9.22 -16.44
CA ARG A 248 -7.29 -9.36 -17.91
C ARG A 248 -6.99 -8.04 -18.60
N LEU A 249 -7.68 -6.96 -18.20
CA LEU A 249 -7.42 -5.62 -18.75
C LEU A 249 -6.03 -5.11 -18.37
N ALA A 250 -5.66 -5.17 -17.08
CA ALA A 250 -4.36 -4.74 -16.60
C ALA A 250 -3.21 -5.53 -17.25
N GLU A 251 -3.39 -6.84 -17.47
CA GLU A 251 -2.41 -7.70 -18.12
C GLU A 251 -2.14 -7.35 -19.58
N THR A 252 -3.04 -6.64 -20.26
CA THR A 252 -2.98 -6.41 -21.71
C THR A 252 -2.95 -4.95 -22.12
N LEU A 253 -3.06 -4.02 -21.16
CA LEU A 253 -3.19 -2.58 -21.41
C LEU A 253 -1.89 -1.98 -21.98
N PRO A 254 -1.90 -1.40 -23.20
CA PRO A 254 -0.67 -0.98 -23.88
C PRO A 254 -0.02 0.29 -23.33
N ASN A 255 -0.77 1.16 -22.65
CA ASN A 255 -0.29 2.39 -22.04
C ASN A 255 0.03 2.26 -20.54
N LEU A 256 -0.09 1.05 -19.98
CA LEU A 256 0.35 0.74 -18.64
C LEU A 256 1.88 0.56 -18.61
N LEU A 257 2.56 1.32 -17.77
CA LEU A 257 4.03 1.30 -17.67
C LEU A 257 4.54 0.45 -16.51
N GLY A 258 3.71 0.19 -15.51
CA GLY A 258 4.06 -0.63 -14.34
C GLY A 258 2.90 -0.79 -13.39
N VAL A 259 2.90 -1.90 -12.64
CA VAL A 259 1.99 -2.19 -11.53
C VAL A 259 2.81 -2.22 -10.24
N PHE A 260 2.36 -1.52 -9.22
CA PHE A 260 3.07 -1.36 -7.95
C PHE A 260 2.17 -1.76 -6.78
N THR A 261 2.63 -2.69 -5.96
CA THR A 261 1.84 -3.33 -4.90
C THR A 261 2.62 -3.46 -3.60
N GLY A 262 1.96 -3.93 -2.54
CA GLY A 262 2.53 -4.27 -1.23
C GLY A 262 2.11 -5.67 -0.78
N HIS A 263 1.51 -5.76 0.42
CA HIS A 263 0.78 -6.91 0.96
C HIS A 263 1.63 -8.14 1.34
N LEU A 264 2.57 -8.56 0.48
CA LEU A 264 3.31 -9.81 0.67
C LEU A 264 4.48 -9.70 1.64
N HIS A 265 4.86 -8.48 2.06
CA HIS A 265 5.95 -8.18 2.99
C HIS A 265 7.35 -8.65 2.52
N PHE A 266 7.51 -8.93 1.24
CA PHE A 266 8.80 -9.24 0.61
C PHE A 266 8.91 -8.56 -0.76
N PRO A 267 10.13 -8.25 -1.26
CA PRO A 267 10.29 -7.70 -2.60
C PRO A 267 10.14 -8.79 -3.65
N HIS A 268 9.39 -8.52 -4.72
CA HIS A 268 9.33 -9.37 -5.90
C HIS A 268 9.13 -8.53 -7.16
N GLU A 269 9.62 -9.01 -8.29
CA GLU A 269 9.40 -8.39 -9.59
C GLU A 269 9.05 -9.46 -10.60
N ASP A 270 7.99 -9.23 -11.37
CA ASP A 270 7.51 -10.19 -12.34
C ASP A 270 6.99 -9.49 -13.60
N LEU A 271 6.80 -10.24 -14.67
CA LEU A 271 6.28 -9.74 -15.94
C LEU A 271 4.84 -10.18 -16.13
N LEU A 272 3.96 -9.21 -16.39
CA LEU A 272 2.64 -9.46 -16.94
C LEU A 272 2.74 -10.03 -18.36
N PRO A 273 1.71 -10.67 -18.89
CA PRO A 273 1.68 -11.16 -20.27
C PRO A 273 2.00 -10.10 -21.33
N SER A 274 1.69 -8.82 -21.07
CA SER A 274 2.06 -7.68 -21.92
C SER A 274 3.56 -7.35 -21.93
N GLY A 275 4.35 -7.89 -21.02
CA GLY A 275 5.73 -7.50 -20.77
C GLY A 275 5.89 -6.32 -19.80
N VAL A 276 4.79 -5.75 -19.29
CA VAL A 276 4.81 -4.76 -18.22
C VAL A 276 5.21 -5.44 -16.91
N ARG A 277 6.01 -4.76 -16.07
CA ARG A 277 6.43 -5.30 -14.78
C ARG A 277 5.40 -5.02 -13.69
N GLN A 278 5.17 -6.04 -12.88
CA GLN A 278 4.60 -5.90 -11.53
C GLN A 278 5.72 -5.89 -10.50
N TYR A 279 5.63 -4.96 -9.56
CA TYR A 279 6.60 -4.74 -8.49
C TYR A 279 5.90 -4.91 -7.14
N VAL A 280 6.29 -5.90 -6.37
CA VAL A 280 5.91 -6.02 -4.96
C VAL A 280 6.92 -5.25 -4.14
N THR A 281 6.46 -4.29 -3.36
CA THR A 281 7.29 -3.43 -2.54
C THR A 281 7.34 -3.97 -1.11
N PRO A 282 8.52 -4.10 -0.51
CA PRO A 282 8.66 -4.58 0.86
C PRO A 282 8.17 -3.55 1.89
N PRO A 283 7.83 -3.98 3.12
CA PRO A 283 7.06 -3.19 4.07
C PRO A 283 7.86 -2.07 4.76
N ALA A 284 7.17 -0.97 5.03
CA ALA A 284 7.76 0.20 5.68
C ALA A 284 8.13 -0.04 7.15
N TYR A 285 7.47 -0.98 7.87
CA TYR A 285 7.90 -1.33 9.23
C TYR A 285 9.28 -1.99 9.27
N GLN A 286 9.78 -2.50 8.14
CA GLN A 286 11.16 -2.99 7.97
C GLN A 286 12.14 -1.89 7.54
N GLY A 287 11.70 -0.63 7.45
CA GLY A 287 12.51 0.46 6.93
C GLY A 287 12.75 0.34 5.43
N ARG A 288 11.80 -0.15 4.69
CA ARG A 288 11.88 -0.36 3.25
C ARG A 288 10.75 0.37 2.52
N GLY A 289 10.91 0.53 1.21
CA GLY A 289 9.95 1.15 0.31
C GLY A 289 10.50 1.13 -1.11
N ARG A 290 9.83 1.78 -2.05
CA ARG A 290 10.29 1.86 -3.45
C ARG A 290 10.39 3.30 -3.92
N ARG A 291 11.54 3.62 -4.55
CA ARG A 291 11.74 4.86 -5.29
C ARG A 291 11.50 4.58 -6.77
N ILE A 292 10.53 5.26 -7.35
CA ILE A 292 10.16 5.13 -8.75
C ILE A 292 10.60 6.41 -9.45
N ARG A 293 11.56 6.29 -10.35
CA ARG A 293 12.05 7.39 -11.18
C ARG A 293 11.41 7.30 -12.56
N LEU A 294 10.66 8.30 -12.93
CA LEU A 294 10.15 8.46 -14.29
C LEU A 294 11.10 9.36 -15.05
N VAL A 295 11.57 8.90 -16.19
CA VAL A 295 12.51 9.65 -17.04
C VAL A 295 11.89 9.90 -18.41
N PRO A 296 12.17 11.06 -19.05
CA PRO A 296 11.69 11.34 -20.39
C PRO A 296 12.09 10.25 -21.38
N GLY A 297 11.14 9.80 -22.21
CA GLY A 297 11.37 8.97 -23.38
C GLY A 297 11.40 9.81 -24.66
N GLU A 298 12.02 9.26 -25.71
CA GLU A 298 12.00 9.84 -27.05
C GLU A 298 10.59 9.81 -27.64
#